data_fb58e7202ec1bce271c5575566ea9330
#
_entry.id   fb58e7202ec1bce271c5575566ea9330
#
_cell.length_a   1.000
_cell.length_b   1.000
_cell.length_c   1.000
_cell.angle_alpha   90.00
_cell.angle_beta   90.00
_cell.angle_gamma   90.00
#
_symmetry.space_group_name_H-M   'P 1'
#
loop_
_entity.id
_entity.type
_entity.pdbx_description
1 polymer ?
#
loop_
_entity_poly.entity_id
_entity_poly.type
_entity_poly.pdbx_seq_one_letter_code
_entity_poly.pdbx_strand_id
1 'polypeptide(L)'
;MIEPRPPVCFSHGKESGPWGTKIRRLADEAEALGWPVESLDYRGMGVDERVARLAAWRDTCAVAPVLVGSSMGAHVALTQAERACGLFLMAPAVYMPGYETATPAAPPGVPMTIVHGWADEVVPVDGVLRYAREAGCTLHLLPGDHRLLEQLDLLAALFRTFLQALRP
;
A
#
# COMPACT_ATOMS: atom_id res chain seq x y z
N MET A 1 0.34 -23.38 -19.89
CA MET A 1 0.67 -21.94 -19.95
C MET A 1 0.84 -21.43 -18.52
N ILE A 2 1.84 -20.64 -18.28
CA ILE A 2 1.98 -19.98 -16.97
C ILE A 2 1.05 -18.77 -17.01
N GLU A 3 0.09 -18.71 -16.08
CA GLU A 3 -0.76 -17.53 -15.96
C GLU A 3 0.10 -16.29 -15.65
N PRO A 4 -0.19 -15.14 -16.29
CA PRO A 4 0.57 -13.94 -16.04
C PRO A 4 0.39 -13.52 -14.57
N ARG A 5 1.48 -13.18 -13.91
CA ARG A 5 1.41 -12.66 -12.54
C ARG A 5 0.63 -11.36 -12.52
N PRO A 6 -0.18 -11.13 -11.47
CA PRO A 6 -0.85 -9.85 -11.28
C PRO A 6 0.15 -8.69 -11.24
N PRO A 7 -0.19 -7.51 -11.75
CA PRO A 7 0.67 -6.35 -11.58
C PRO A 7 0.68 -5.87 -10.13
N VAL A 8 1.83 -5.35 -9.69
CA VAL A 8 1.99 -4.63 -8.44
C VAL A 8 1.92 -3.15 -8.74
N CYS A 9 0.97 -2.44 -8.17
CA CYS A 9 0.80 -1.00 -8.35
C CYS A 9 1.09 -0.23 -7.08
N PHE A 10 2.02 0.73 -7.16
CA PHE A 10 2.39 1.61 -6.07
C PHE A 10 1.60 2.92 -6.10
N SER A 11 1.17 3.36 -4.91
CA SER A 11 0.51 4.64 -4.66
C SER A 11 1.32 5.42 -3.61
N HIS A 12 1.97 6.50 -4.05
CA HIS A 12 2.86 7.31 -3.21
C HIS A 12 2.11 8.27 -2.27
N GLY A 13 2.79 8.72 -1.22
CA GLY A 13 2.28 9.68 -0.25
C GLY A 13 2.11 11.09 -0.82
N LYS A 14 1.59 12.01 0.02
CA LYS A 14 1.27 13.38 -0.36
C LYS A 14 2.51 14.17 -0.80
N GLU A 15 3.60 14.05 -0.06
CA GLU A 15 4.82 14.84 -0.22
C GLU A 15 5.90 14.12 -1.05
N SER A 16 5.56 13.03 -1.71
CA SER A 16 6.50 12.24 -2.51
C SER A 16 6.05 12.09 -3.96
N GLY A 17 6.78 11.32 -4.73
CA GLY A 17 6.47 11.01 -6.12
C GLY A 17 6.42 9.51 -6.38
N PRO A 18 6.14 9.12 -7.63
CA PRO A 18 5.90 7.71 -7.98
C PRO A 18 7.12 6.81 -7.76
N TRP A 19 8.32 7.37 -7.79
CA TRP A 19 9.56 6.61 -7.68
C TRP A 19 10.46 7.11 -6.54
N GLY A 20 9.87 7.41 -5.39
CA GLY A 20 10.62 7.72 -4.18
C GLY A 20 11.41 6.50 -3.66
N THR A 21 12.29 6.72 -2.68
CA THR A 21 13.22 5.70 -2.16
C THR A 21 12.55 4.40 -1.75
N LYS A 22 11.46 4.46 -0.98
CA LYS A 22 10.73 3.24 -0.57
C LYS A 22 10.17 2.48 -1.77
N ILE A 23 9.48 3.19 -2.66
CA ILE A 23 8.83 2.55 -3.81
C ILE A 23 9.88 1.88 -4.71
N ARG A 24 11.00 2.55 -5.00
CA ARG A 24 12.09 1.95 -5.78
C ARG A 24 12.59 0.66 -5.13
N ARG A 25 12.86 0.70 -3.83
CA ARG A 25 13.37 -0.46 -3.11
C ARG A 25 12.38 -1.65 -3.13
N LEU A 26 11.10 -1.38 -2.96
CA LEU A 26 10.07 -2.43 -3.01
C LEU A 26 9.83 -2.92 -4.45
N ALA A 27 9.87 -2.01 -5.42
CA ALA A 27 9.75 -2.38 -6.83
C ALA A 27 10.87 -3.35 -7.26
N ASP A 28 12.11 -3.12 -6.84
CA ASP A 28 13.24 -4.02 -7.08
C ASP A 28 12.95 -5.44 -6.54
N GLU A 29 12.34 -5.55 -5.35
CA GLU A 29 11.95 -6.86 -4.79
C GLU A 29 10.85 -7.55 -5.62
N ALA A 30 9.85 -6.80 -6.07
CA ALA A 30 8.78 -7.34 -6.89
C ALA A 30 9.31 -7.83 -8.24
N GLU A 31 10.11 -7.01 -8.91
CA GLU A 31 10.73 -7.35 -10.20
C GLU A 31 11.66 -8.56 -10.10
N ALA A 32 12.45 -8.65 -9.03
CA ALA A 32 13.33 -9.80 -8.76
C ALA A 32 12.54 -11.11 -8.58
N LEU A 33 11.27 -11.02 -8.16
CA LEU A 33 10.35 -12.15 -8.06
C LEU A 33 9.51 -12.35 -9.33
N GLY A 34 9.73 -11.55 -10.38
CA GLY A 34 9.02 -11.65 -11.66
C GLY A 34 7.60 -11.06 -11.65
N TRP A 35 7.30 -10.11 -10.75
CA TRP A 35 6.03 -9.39 -10.75
C TRP A 35 6.14 -8.14 -11.63
N PRO A 36 5.18 -7.89 -12.54
CA PRO A 36 5.10 -6.62 -13.26
C PRO A 36 4.84 -5.48 -12.27
N VAL A 37 5.52 -4.35 -12.46
CA VAL A 37 5.44 -3.19 -11.54
C VAL A 37 4.94 -1.95 -12.26
N GLU A 38 4.04 -1.23 -11.60
CA GLU A 38 3.54 0.08 -11.99
C GLU A 38 3.61 1.02 -10.80
N SER A 39 3.89 2.29 -11.03
CA SER A 39 3.79 3.33 -10.00
C SER A 39 3.10 4.56 -10.58
N LEU A 40 1.92 4.88 -10.07
CA LEU A 40 1.13 5.98 -10.58
C LEU A 40 1.64 7.32 -10.04
N ASP A 41 1.68 8.31 -10.90
CA ASP A 41 2.06 9.67 -10.53
C ASP A 41 0.82 10.46 -10.09
N TYR A 42 0.78 10.78 -8.81
CA TYR A 42 -0.31 11.57 -8.20
C TYR A 42 0.12 12.99 -7.81
N ARG A 43 1.29 13.45 -8.25
CA ARG A 43 1.77 14.80 -7.90
C ARG A 43 0.76 15.86 -8.32
N GLY A 44 0.46 16.79 -7.42
CA GLY A 44 -0.53 17.85 -7.61
C GLY A 44 -2.00 17.41 -7.49
N MET A 45 -2.27 16.14 -7.21
CA MET A 45 -3.64 15.62 -7.11
C MET A 45 -4.11 15.54 -5.66
N GLY A 46 -5.36 15.92 -5.43
CA GLY A 46 -6.09 15.64 -4.20
C GLY A 46 -6.48 14.17 -4.06
N VAL A 47 -7.09 13.80 -2.92
CA VAL A 47 -7.46 12.42 -2.63
C VAL A 47 -8.41 11.85 -3.70
N ASP A 48 -9.47 12.56 -4.03
CA ASP A 48 -10.49 12.09 -4.97
C ASP A 48 -9.95 11.89 -6.40
N GLU A 49 -9.05 12.79 -6.84
CA GLU A 49 -8.38 12.67 -8.14
C GLU A 49 -7.46 11.43 -8.16
N ARG A 50 -6.76 11.15 -7.06
CA ARG A 50 -5.93 9.95 -6.92
C ARG A 50 -6.76 8.67 -6.94
N VAL A 51 -7.88 8.67 -6.23
CA VAL A 51 -8.84 7.55 -6.22
C VAL A 51 -9.36 7.27 -7.63
N ALA A 52 -9.79 8.30 -8.34
CA ALA A 52 -10.26 8.17 -9.73
C ALA A 52 -9.17 7.64 -10.66
N ARG A 53 -7.92 8.11 -10.50
CA ARG A 53 -6.78 7.66 -11.30
C ARG A 53 -6.45 6.19 -11.05
N LEU A 54 -6.42 5.77 -9.78
CA LEU A 54 -6.17 4.36 -9.44
C LEU A 54 -7.29 3.47 -9.95
N ALA A 55 -8.55 3.88 -9.80
CA ALA A 55 -9.70 3.14 -10.30
C ALA A 55 -9.64 2.95 -11.83
N ALA A 56 -9.32 4.01 -12.58
CA ALA A 56 -9.17 3.96 -14.03
C ALA A 56 -8.03 3.02 -14.45
N TRP A 57 -6.89 3.09 -13.78
CA TRP A 57 -5.78 2.17 -14.04
C TRP A 57 -6.17 0.71 -13.74
N ARG A 58 -6.78 0.47 -12.58
CA ARG A 58 -7.23 -0.87 -12.17
C ARG A 58 -8.23 -1.48 -13.17
N ASP A 59 -9.10 -0.67 -13.78
CA ASP A 59 -10.04 -1.12 -14.80
C ASP A 59 -9.35 -1.62 -16.08
N THR A 60 -8.10 -1.27 -16.30
CA THR A 60 -7.29 -1.79 -17.42
C THR A 60 -6.64 -3.15 -17.12
N CYS A 61 -6.62 -3.56 -15.83
CA CYS A 61 -5.99 -4.82 -15.43
C CYS A 61 -6.85 -6.03 -15.79
N ALA A 62 -6.27 -6.99 -16.49
CA ALA A 62 -6.94 -8.25 -16.82
C ALA A 62 -7.16 -9.16 -15.60
N VAL A 63 -6.30 -9.02 -14.58
CA VAL A 63 -6.34 -9.76 -13.33
C VAL A 63 -6.25 -8.80 -12.14
N ALA A 64 -6.77 -9.20 -11.00
CA ALA A 64 -6.76 -8.37 -9.79
C ALA A 64 -5.32 -8.04 -9.37
N PRO A 65 -4.94 -6.74 -9.26
CA PRO A 65 -3.57 -6.34 -8.91
C PRO A 65 -3.25 -6.51 -7.43
N VAL A 66 -1.96 -6.50 -7.09
CA VAL A 66 -1.48 -6.18 -5.75
C VAL A 66 -1.39 -4.66 -5.63
N LEU A 67 -2.01 -4.09 -4.60
CA LEU A 67 -1.95 -2.66 -4.34
C LEU A 67 -1.00 -2.37 -3.16
N VAL A 68 -0.05 -1.47 -3.39
CA VAL A 68 0.93 -1.05 -2.40
C VAL A 68 0.81 0.45 -2.20
N GLY A 69 0.58 0.88 -0.97
CA GLY A 69 0.39 2.30 -0.68
C GLY A 69 1.19 2.80 0.49
N SER A 70 1.59 4.08 0.44
CA SER A 70 2.27 4.78 1.53
C SER A 70 1.48 6.02 1.94
N SER A 71 1.17 6.16 3.23
CA SER A 71 0.47 7.30 3.80
C SER A 71 -0.88 7.57 3.10
N MET A 72 -1.06 8.73 2.47
CA MET A 72 -2.24 9.03 1.65
C MET A 72 -2.42 8.00 0.51
N GLY A 73 -1.33 7.51 -0.08
CA GLY A 73 -1.37 6.46 -1.10
C GLY A 73 -1.95 5.14 -0.57
N ALA A 74 -1.76 4.82 0.70
CA ALA A 74 -2.39 3.66 1.34
C ALA A 74 -3.91 3.86 1.49
N HIS A 75 -4.36 5.05 1.86
CA HIS A 75 -5.79 5.38 1.84
C HIS A 75 -6.40 5.20 0.44
N VAL A 76 -5.71 5.71 -0.58
CA VAL A 76 -6.13 5.55 -1.99
C VAL A 76 -6.21 4.07 -2.38
N ALA A 77 -5.19 3.27 -2.03
CA ALA A 77 -5.20 1.82 -2.29
C ALA A 77 -6.39 1.11 -1.62
N LEU A 78 -6.73 1.48 -0.38
CA LEU A 78 -7.86 0.92 0.34
C LEU A 78 -9.20 1.14 -0.35
N THR A 79 -9.38 2.23 -1.09
CA THR A 79 -10.62 2.48 -1.86
C THR A 79 -10.85 1.47 -2.97
N GLN A 80 -9.81 0.77 -3.42
CA GLN A 80 -9.86 -0.24 -4.47
C GLN A 80 -9.62 -1.66 -3.95
N ALA A 81 -9.62 -1.84 -2.64
CA ALA A 81 -9.23 -3.08 -1.97
C ALA A 81 -10.07 -4.30 -2.37
N GLU A 82 -11.37 -4.14 -2.61
CA GLU A 82 -12.26 -5.24 -3.02
C GLU A 82 -11.88 -5.88 -4.35
N ARG A 83 -11.11 -5.17 -5.15
CA ARG A 83 -10.66 -5.61 -6.49
C ARG A 83 -9.16 -5.88 -6.55
N ALA A 84 -8.51 -6.00 -5.40
CA ALA A 84 -7.11 -6.36 -5.27
C ALA A 84 -6.97 -7.84 -4.86
N CYS A 85 -5.89 -8.47 -5.27
CA CYS A 85 -5.53 -9.80 -4.78
C CYS A 85 -4.66 -9.74 -3.52
N GLY A 86 -4.20 -8.57 -3.12
CA GLY A 86 -3.46 -8.32 -1.88
C GLY A 86 -3.15 -6.84 -1.69
N LEU A 87 -2.98 -6.42 -0.43
CA LEU A 87 -2.62 -5.06 -0.05
C LEU A 87 -1.40 -5.06 0.87
N PHE A 88 -0.43 -4.23 0.54
CA PHE A 88 0.71 -3.94 1.41
C PHE A 88 0.76 -2.44 1.69
N LEU A 89 0.50 -2.06 2.93
CA LEU A 89 0.29 -0.67 3.32
C LEU A 89 1.37 -0.20 4.30
N MET A 90 1.99 0.93 3.98
CA MET A 90 3.05 1.55 4.77
C MET A 90 2.55 2.84 5.39
N ALA A 91 2.64 2.96 6.71
CA ALA A 91 2.18 4.14 7.44
C ALA A 91 0.81 4.66 6.95
N PRO A 92 -0.21 3.80 6.87
CA PRO A 92 -1.46 4.12 6.18
C PRO A 92 -2.21 5.27 6.86
N ALA A 93 -2.64 6.25 6.08
CA ALA A 93 -3.44 7.37 6.55
C ALA A 93 -4.90 6.93 6.80
N VAL A 94 -5.12 6.21 7.90
CA VAL A 94 -6.43 5.72 8.34
C VAL A 94 -6.97 6.57 9.48
N TYR A 95 -8.27 6.82 9.49
CA TYR A 95 -8.96 7.66 10.48
C TYR A 95 -8.36 9.06 10.64
N MET A 96 -7.83 9.59 9.54
CA MET A 96 -7.22 10.91 9.53
C MET A 96 -8.28 12.01 9.44
N PRO A 97 -8.20 13.05 10.28
CA PRO A 97 -9.07 14.21 10.12
C PRO A 97 -8.77 14.94 8.81
N GLY A 98 -9.80 15.53 8.21
CA GLY A 98 -9.67 16.32 6.97
C GLY A 98 -9.70 15.50 5.68
N TYR A 99 -9.86 14.20 5.73
CA TYR A 99 -10.16 13.39 4.55
C TYR A 99 -11.67 13.39 4.32
N GLU A 100 -12.11 13.85 3.15
CA GLU A 100 -13.54 13.87 2.78
C GLU A 100 -14.10 12.46 2.65
N THR A 101 -13.29 11.55 2.10
CA THR A 101 -13.63 10.14 2.01
C THR A 101 -13.30 9.43 3.33
N ALA A 102 -14.29 8.80 3.94
CA ALA A 102 -14.06 7.97 5.11
C ALA A 102 -13.08 6.83 4.82
N THR A 103 -12.35 6.40 5.84
CA THR A 103 -11.45 5.24 5.73
C THR A 103 -12.25 3.99 5.32
N PRO A 104 -11.95 3.37 4.16
CA PRO A 104 -12.66 2.17 3.74
C PRO A 104 -12.40 1.00 4.67
N ALA A 105 -13.44 0.22 4.96
CA ALA A 105 -13.27 -1.04 5.66
C ALA A 105 -12.44 -2.02 4.83
N ALA A 106 -11.66 -2.87 5.50
CA ALA A 106 -10.93 -3.93 4.82
C ALA A 106 -11.91 -4.97 4.24
N PRO A 107 -11.77 -5.35 2.99
CA PRO A 107 -12.63 -6.36 2.39
C PRO A 107 -12.31 -7.74 2.96
N PRO A 108 -13.32 -8.58 3.21
CA PRO A 108 -13.09 -9.95 3.65
C PRO A 108 -12.30 -10.74 2.60
N GLY A 109 -11.36 -11.55 3.07
CA GLY A 109 -10.64 -12.51 2.22
C GLY A 109 -9.52 -11.95 1.36
N VAL A 110 -9.27 -10.64 1.37
CA VAL A 110 -8.12 -10.03 0.69
C VAL A 110 -6.93 -9.98 1.65
N PRO A 111 -5.81 -10.66 1.36
CA PRO A 111 -4.62 -10.61 2.20
C PRO A 111 -4.11 -9.17 2.36
N MET A 112 -3.90 -8.75 3.59
CA MET A 112 -3.41 -7.40 3.90
C MET A 112 -2.29 -7.46 4.92
N THR A 113 -1.21 -6.72 4.65
CA THR A 113 -0.13 -6.46 5.59
C THR A 113 0.05 -4.95 5.75
N ILE A 114 0.10 -4.51 7.00
CA ILE A 114 0.40 -3.12 7.37
C ILE A 114 1.76 -3.08 8.04
N VAL A 115 2.59 -2.10 7.69
CA VAL A 115 3.84 -1.75 8.36
C VAL A 115 3.76 -0.30 8.84
N HIS A 116 4.02 -0.07 10.12
CA HIS A 116 3.91 1.26 10.73
C HIS A 116 5.02 1.51 11.75
N GLY A 117 5.41 2.77 11.91
CA GLY A 117 6.43 3.19 12.87
C GLY A 117 5.83 3.60 14.22
N TRP A 118 6.43 3.12 15.33
CA TRP A 118 6.02 3.55 16.67
C TRP A 118 6.16 5.06 16.91
N ALA A 119 7.15 5.69 16.27
CA ALA A 119 7.46 7.11 16.39
C ALA A 119 6.87 7.94 15.24
N ASP A 120 5.84 7.46 14.56
CA ASP A 120 5.15 8.20 13.51
C ASP A 120 4.40 9.41 14.11
N GLU A 121 4.87 10.62 13.77
CA GLU A 121 4.27 11.88 14.23
C GLU A 121 3.21 12.43 13.25
N VAL A 122 3.06 11.82 12.09
CA VAL A 122 2.10 12.24 11.06
C VAL A 122 0.80 11.45 11.16
N VAL A 123 0.90 10.12 11.21
CA VAL A 123 -0.23 9.21 11.37
C VAL A 123 -0.15 8.53 12.73
N PRO A 124 -1.06 8.86 13.67
CA PRO A 124 -1.02 8.27 15.00
C PRO A 124 -1.14 6.74 14.97
N VAL A 125 -0.31 6.06 15.73
CA VAL A 125 -0.28 4.60 15.80
C VAL A 125 -1.61 4.01 16.29
N ASP A 126 -2.33 4.69 17.16
CA ASP A 126 -3.59 4.21 17.72
C ASP A 126 -4.67 4.00 16.64
N GLY A 127 -4.75 4.87 15.65
CA GLY A 127 -5.65 4.70 14.51
C GLY A 127 -5.29 3.47 13.67
N VAL A 128 -4.01 3.23 13.47
CA VAL A 128 -3.52 2.07 12.73
C VAL A 128 -3.75 0.76 13.49
N LEU A 129 -3.52 0.77 14.80
CA LEU A 129 -3.83 -0.38 15.67
C LEU A 129 -5.32 -0.73 15.63
N ARG A 130 -6.18 0.28 15.74
CA ARG A 130 -7.62 0.12 15.61
C ARG A 130 -7.98 -0.50 14.26
N TYR A 131 -7.49 0.08 13.17
CA TYR A 131 -7.78 -0.40 11.83
C TYR A 131 -7.32 -1.84 11.61
N ALA A 132 -6.08 -2.16 11.99
CA ALA A 132 -5.54 -3.51 11.85
C ALA A 132 -6.34 -4.55 12.65
N ARG A 133 -6.82 -4.19 13.83
CA ARG A 133 -7.68 -5.06 14.65
C ARG A 133 -9.04 -5.28 13.99
N GLU A 134 -9.68 -4.22 13.49
CA GLU A 134 -10.95 -4.32 12.78
C GLU A 134 -10.82 -5.13 11.48
N ALA A 135 -9.72 -4.94 10.76
CA ALA A 135 -9.42 -5.68 9.54
C ALA A 135 -9.02 -7.15 9.77
N GLY A 136 -8.54 -7.49 10.96
CA GLY A 136 -7.97 -8.81 11.25
C GLY A 136 -6.72 -9.12 10.41
N CYS A 137 -5.95 -8.09 10.00
CA CYS A 137 -4.82 -8.22 9.12
C CYS A 137 -3.48 -8.36 9.88
N THR A 138 -2.42 -8.68 9.14
CA THR A 138 -1.05 -8.67 9.67
C THR A 138 -0.58 -7.23 9.87
N LEU A 139 -0.04 -6.93 11.06
CA LEU A 139 0.54 -5.64 11.40
C LEU A 139 1.96 -5.82 11.93
N HIS A 140 2.89 -5.09 11.34
CA HIS A 140 4.27 -4.96 11.85
C HIS A 140 4.47 -3.53 12.36
N LEU A 141 4.77 -3.42 13.67
CA LEU A 141 5.15 -2.15 14.29
C LEU A 141 6.66 -2.13 14.47
N LEU A 142 7.30 -1.14 13.87
CA LEU A 142 8.76 -1.01 13.83
C LEU A 142 9.21 0.22 14.62
N PRO A 143 10.44 0.20 15.20
CA PRO A 143 11.04 1.41 15.73
C PRO A 143 11.39 2.33 14.55
N GLY A 144 10.60 3.36 14.30
CA GLY A 144 10.80 4.27 13.17
C GLY A 144 9.74 5.36 13.09
N ASP A 145 10.01 6.33 12.24
CA ASP A 145 9.15 7.47 11.96
C ASP A 145 8.14 7.18 10.81
N HIS A 146 7.42 8.21 10.39
CA HIS A 146 6.46 8.14 9.29
C HIS A 146 7.07 7.66 7.96
N ARG A 147 8.33 8.00 7.71
CA ARG A 147 9.01 7.69 6.45
C ARG A 147 9.52 6.25 6.38
N LEU A 148 9.78 5.60 7.51
CA LEU A 148 10.31 4.23 7.61
C LEU A 148 11.64 4.01 6.88
N LEU A 149 12.41 5.06 6.59
CA LEU A 149 13.63 4.95 5.79
C LEU A 149 14.77 4.24 6.53
N GLU A 150 14.83 4.36 7.85
CA GLU A 150 15.83 3.63 8.67
C GLU A 150 15.53 2.13 8.72
N GLN A 151 14.31 1.71 8.39
CA GLN A 151 13.86 0.33 8.38
C GLN A 151 13.72 -0.23 6.94
N LEU A 152 14.34 0.41 5.97
CA LEU A 152 14.11 0.14 4.55
C LEU A 152 14.41 -1.32 4.16
N ASP A 153 15.49 -1.90 4.67
CA ASP A 153 15.85 -3.30 4.37
C ASP A 153 14.85 -4.29 4.99
N LEU A 154 14.40 -4.03 6.22
CA LEU A 154 13.38 -4.84 6.86
C LEU A 154 12.04 -4.70 6.13
N LEU A 155 11.67 -3.48 5.75
CA LEU A 155 10.46 -3.22 4.99
C LEU A 155 10.44 -3.99 3.66
N ALA A 156 11.58 -4.00 2.96
CA ALA A 156 11.73 -4.76 1.72
C ALA A 156 11.64 -6.28 1.94
N ALA A 157 12.23 -6.79 3.02
CA ALA A 157 12.13 -8.20 3.38
C ALA A 157 10.69 -8.62 3.72
N LEU A 158 9.95 -7.78 4.45
CA LEU A 158 8.53 -8.00 4.76
C LEU A 158 7.67 -8.00 3.48
N PHE A 159 7.94 -7.08 2.58
CA PHE A 159 7.23 -7.01 1.30
C PHE A 159 7.52 -8.23 0.41
N ARG A 160 8.77 -8.66 0.34
CA ARG A 160 9.15 -9.88 -0.37
C ARG A 160 8.41 -11.10 0.19
N THR A 161 8.36 -11.26 1.50
CA THR A 161 7.64 -12.34 2.18
C THR A 161 6.14 -12.29 1.86
N PHE A 162 5.56 -11.09 1.88
CA PHE A 162 4.16 -10.88 1.51
C PHE A 162 3.87 -11.35 0.08
N LEU A 163 4.68 -10.93 -0.91
CA LEU A 163 4.50 -11.35 -2.31
C LEU A 163 4.67 -12.86 -2.50
N GLN A 164 5.59 -13.48 -1.78
CA GLN A 164 5.82 -14.94 -1.84
C GLN A 164 4.65 -15.74 -1.24
N ALA A 165 3.93 -15.16 -0.29
CA ALA A 165 2.75 -15.78 0.31
C ALA A 165 1.49 -15.65 -0.56
N LEU A 166 1.45 -14.66 -1.45
CA LEU A 166 0.38 -14.54 -2.44
C LEU A 166 0.56 -15.64 -3.49
N ARG A 167 -0.38 -16.55 -3.53
CA ARG A 167 -0.43 -17.55 -4.61
C ARG A 167 -1.06 -16.91 -5.84
N PRO A 168 -0.42 -16.99 -7.01
CA PRO A 168 -1.05 -16.56 -8.24
C PRO A 168 -2.28 -17.41 -8.56
#